data_3435c4e3a3ac9cdf0dc81ead6e245d5a
#
_entry.id   3435c4e3a3ac9cdf0dc81ead6e245d5a
#
_cell.length_a   1.000
_cell.length_b   1.000
_cell.length_c   1.000
_cell.angle_alpha   90.00
_cell.angle_beta   90.00
_cell.angle_gamma   90.00
#
_symmetry.space_group_name_H-M   'P 1'
#
loop_
_entity.id
_entity.type
_entity.pdbx_description
1 polymer ?
#
loop_
_entity_poly.entity_id
_entity_poly.type
_entity_poly.pdbx_seq_one_letter_code
_entity_poly.pdbx_strand_id
1 'polypeptide(L)' 'MLGDTLKNKKIIISAGASGIGWATTKVCVAKGASVYLCDIDLKAINKVKKHPLYNKRIFVSETDASDEIQVIDFFNKI' A
#
# COMPACT_ATOMS: atom_id res chain seq x y z
N MET A 1 -9.29 -11.39 -18.71
CA MET A 1 -9.77 -10.15 -18.53
C MET A 1 -8.73 -9.10 -18.12
N LEU A 2 -8.83 -8.46 -17.06
CA LEU A 2 -7.97 -7.34 -16.71
C LEU A 2 -6.82 -7.69 -15.77
N GLY A 3 -6.55 -9.02 -15.57
CA GLY A 3 -5.69 -9.51 -14.52
C GLY A 3 -4.32 -8.87 -14.42
N ASP A 4 -3.64 -8.66 -15.54
CA ASP A 4 -2.25 -8.22 -15.55
C ASP A 4 -2.06 -6.81 -16.10
N THR A 5 -3.11 -5.98 -16.13
CA THR A 5 -3.01 -4.63 -16.69
C THR A 5 -2.02 -3.74 -15.94
N LEU A 6 -1.74 -4.04 -14.67
CA LEU A 6 -0.80 -3.29 -13.84
C LEU A 6 0.46 -4.08 -13.52
N LYS A 7 0.75 -5.11 -14.29
CA LYS A 7 1.93 -5.93 -14.07
C LYS A 7 3.21 -5.08 -14.05
N ASN A 8 4.04 -5.32 -13.06
CA ASN A 8 5.31 -4.63 -12.84
C ASN A 8 5.17 -3.14 -12.48
N LYS A 9 3.95 -2.67 -12.20
CA LYS A 9 3.76 -1.30 -11.72
C LYS A 9 3.93 -1.23 -10.21
N LYS A 10 4.51 -0.14 -9.74
CA LYS A 10 4.58 0.20 -8.32
C LYS A 10 3.60 1.33 -8.06
N ILE A 11 2.67 1.11 -7.14
CA ILE A 11 1.62 2.07 -6.84
C ILE A 11 1.75 2.48 -5.38
N ILE A 12 1.66 3.77 -5.14
CA ILE A 12 1.72 4.35 -3.79
C ILE A 12 0.33 4.84 -3.44
N ILE A 13 -0.17 4.43 -2.29
CA ILE A 13 -1.49 4.84 -1.80
C ILE A 13 -1.35 5.39 -0.39
N SER A 14 -1.71 6.65 -0.22
CA SER A 14 -1.80 7.30 1.08
C SER A 14 -3.12 6.91 1.74
N ALA A 15 -3.11 6.70 3.07
CA ALA A 15 -4.26 6.18 3.81
C ALA A 15 -4.76 4.85 3.21
N GLY A 16 -3.83 4.00 2.81
CA GLY A 16 -4.13 2.80 2.04
C GLY A 16 -4.52 1.57 2.85
N ALA A 17 -4.46 1.66 4.18
CA ALA A 17 -4.67 0.48 5.03
C ALA A 17 -6.14 0.22 5.38
N SER A 18 -7.06 1.14 5.08
CA SER A 18 -8.48 0.99 5.38
C SER A 18 -9.35 1.69 4.36
N GLY A 19 -10.66 1.40 4.39
CA GLY A 19 -11.66 2.06 3.55
C GLY A 19 -11.39 1.92 2.06
N ILE A 20 -11.55 3.03 1.34
CA ILE A 20 -11.36 3.08 -0.11
C ILE A 20 -9.92 2.75 -0.49
N GLY A 21 -8.95 3.23 0.30
CA GLY A 21 -7.53 2.96 0.05
C GLY A 21 -7.22 1.47 0.07
N TRP A 22 -7.76 0.74 1.05
CA TRP A 22 -7.57 -0.70 1.12
C TRP A 22 -8.28 -1.44 -0.01
N ALA A 23 -9.50 -1.03 -0.35
CA ALA A 23 -10.22 -1.62 -1.48
C ALA A 23 -9.47 -1.41 -2.79
N THR A 24 -8.94 -0.20 -3.00
CA THR A 24 -8.12 0.13 -4.17
C THR A 24 -6.85 -0.71 -4.21
N THR A 25 -6.20 -0.89 -3.07
CA THR A 25 -5.00 -1.74 -2.96
C THR A 25 -5.29 -3.15 -3.44
N LYS A 26 -6.38 -3.75 -2.98
CA LYS A 26 -6.73 -5.11 -3.37
C LYS A 26 -6.98 -5.23 -4.88
N VAL A 27 -7.63 -4.25 -5.45
CA VAL A 27 -7.87 -4.21 -6.90
C VAL A 27 -6.55 -4.09 -7.67
N CYS A 28 -5.67 -3.18 -7.25
CA CYS A 28 -4.38 -2.99 -7.92
C CYS A 28 -3.53 -4.25 -7.87
N VAL A 29 -3.47 -4.91 -6.72
CA VAL A 29 -2.70 -6.15 -6.56
C VAL A 29 -3.29 -7.26 -7.42
N ALA A 30 -4.62 -7.35 -7.51
CA ALA A 30 -5.27 -8.34 -8.37
C ALA A 30 -4.93 -8.12 -9.85
N LYS A 31 -4.58 -6.89 -10.23
CA LYS A 31 -4.19 -6.54 -11.60
C LYS A 31 -2.68 -6.60 -11.84
N GLY A 32 -1.92 -7.10 -10.91
CA GLY A 32 -0.50 -7.34 -11.08
C GLY A 32 0.43 -6.33 -10.44
N ALA A 33 -0.07 -5.29 -9.80
CA ALA A 33 0.77 -4.26 -9.19
C ALA A 33 1.40 -4.70 -7.87
N SER A 34 2.51 -4.07 -7.53
CA SER A 34 3.00 -3.99 -6.16
C SER A 34 2.54 -2.67 -5.57
N VAL A 35 2.00 -2.70 -4.36
CA VAL A 35 1.39 -1.53 -3.74
C VAL A 35 2.12 -1.19 -2.44
N TYR A 36 2.49 0.07 -2.32
CA TYR A 36 3.17 0.62 -1.15
C TYR A 36 2.21 1.56 -0.45
N LEU A 37 1.77 1.16 0.74
CA LEU A 37 0.78 1.89 1.52
C LEU A 37 1.44 2.70 2.61
N CYS A 38 0.91 3.88 2.88
CA CYS A 38 1.19 4.57 4.14
C CYS A 38 -0.12 4.90 4.86
N ASP A 39 -0.09 4.79 6.16
CA ASP A 39 -1.23 5.10 7.03
C ASP A 39 -0.71 5.41 8.42
N ILE A 40 -1.54 6.07 9.22
CA ILE A 40 -1.24 6.33 10.63
C ILE A 40 -2.07 5.44 11.57
N ASP A 41 -3.07 4.75 11.05
CA ASP A 41 -3.95 3.90 11.85
C ASP A 41 -3.31 2.54 12.07
N LEU A 42 -2.79 2.32 13.27
CA LEU A 42 -2.08 1.08 13.61
C LEU A 42 -2.98 -0.15 13.52
N LYS A 43 -4.27 -0.02 13.83
CA LYS A 43 -5.18 -1.16 13.71
C LYS A 43 -5.34 -1.59 12.26
N ALA A 44 -5.50 -0.63 11.37
CA ALA A 44 -5.60 -0.89 9.94
C ALA A 44 -4.30 -1.47 9.39
N ILE A 45 -3.16 -0.91 9.80
CA ILE A 45 -1.84 -1.42 9.40
C ILE A 45 -1.68 -2.88 9.82
N ASN A 46 -2.07 -3.21 11.05
CA ASN A 46 -1.96 -4.58 11.54
C ASN A 46 -2.85 -5.55 10.78
N LYS A 47 -4.00 -5.11 10.30
CA LYS A 47 -4.84 -5.94 9.43
C LYS A 47 -4.17 -6.22 8.08
N VAL A 48 -3.54 -5.20 7.51
CA VAL A 48 -2.79 -5.37 6.25
C VAL A 48 -1.69 -6.40 6.40
N LYS A 49 -0.99 -6.37 7.54
CA LYS A 49 0.11 -7.31 7.80
C LYS A 49 -0.34 -8.77 7.88
N LYS A 50 -1.64 -9.01 8.03
CA LYS A 50 -2.19 -10.37 8.04
C LYS A 50 -2.57 -10.86 6.65
N HIS A 51 -2.49 -10.00 5.63
CA HIS A 51 -2.83 -10.41 4.26
C HIS A 51 -1.76 -11.33 3.70
N PRO A 52 -2.16 -12.37 2.92
CA PRO A 52 -1.18 -13.33 2.36
C PRO A 52 -0.11 -12.70 1.48
N LEU A 53 -0.39 -11.55 0.86
CA LEU A 53 0.56 -10.86 -0.01
C LEU A 53 1.39 -9.79 0.70
N TYR A 54 1.25 -9.66 2.02
CA TYR A 54 2.08 -8.75 2.79
C TYR A 54 3.56 -9.15 2.64
N ASN A 55 4.41 -8.15 2.43
CA ASN A 55 5.84 -8.30 2.12
C ASN A 55 6.16 -9.03 0.82
N LYS A 56 5.17 -9.35 0.03
CA LYS A 56 5.37 -9.91 -1.32
C LYS A 56 5.01 -8.89 -2.38
N ARG A 57 3.82 -8.34 -2.30
CA ARG A 57 3.31 -7.34 -3.25
C ARG A 57 2.58 -6.21 -2.55
N ILE A 58 2.32 -6.33 -1.27
CA ILE A 58 1.72 -5.29 -0.43
C ILE A 58 2.72 -4.95 0.65
N PHE A 59 3.10 -3.68 0.70
CA PHE A 59 4.03 -3.15 1.69
C PHE A 59 3.36 -1.99 2.40
N VAL A 60 3.48 -1.92 3.72
CA VAL A 60 2.81 -0.89 4.52
C VAL A 60 3.80 -0.23 5.46
N SER A 61 3.67 1.07 5.63
CA SER A 61 4.48 1.87 6.52
C SER A 61 3.59 2.76 7.38
N GLU A 62 3.91 2.89 8.65
CA GLU A 62 3.31 3.89 9.50
C GLU A 62 3.93 5.23 9.14
N THR A 63 3.18 6.03 8.38
CA THR A 63 3.67 7.29 7.85
C THR A 63 2.56 8.32 7.89
N ASP A 64 2.85 9.48 8.48
CA ASP A 64 1.94 10.62 8.47
C ASP A 64 2.18 11.39 7.16
N ALA A 65 1.19 11.35 6.26
CA ALA A 65 1.30 11.99 4.95
C ALA A 65 1.33 13.52 5.03
N SER A 66 1.01 14.12 6.19
CA SER A 66 1.15 15.55 6.40
C SER A 66 2.56 15.95 6.88
N ASP A 67 3.41 15.00 7.22
CA ASP A 67 4.78 15.24 7.68
C ASP A 67 5.75 15.01 6.52
N GLU A 68 6.36 16.07 6.05
CA GLU A 68 7.25 16.02 4.87
C GLU A 68 8.43 15.07 5.07
N ILE A 69 9.02 15.04 6.27
CA ILE A 69 10.18 14.18 6.55
C ILE A 69 9.76 12.71 6.47
N GLN A 70 8.61 12.37 7.06
CA GLN A 70 8.11 11.00 6.99
C GLN A 70 7.77 10.58 5.57
N VAL A 71 7.22 11.48 4.76
CA VAL A 71 6.91 11.21 3.36
C VAL A 71 8.20 10.92 2.58
N ILE A 72 9.23 11.73 2.77
CA ILE A 72 10.53 11.52 2.10
C ILE A 72 11.11 10.16 2.49
N ASP A 73 11.10 9.82 3.79
CA ASP A 73 11.58 8.53 4.26
C ASP A 73 10.80 7.37 3.65
N PHE A 74 9.49 7.53 3.53
CA PHE A 74 8.64 6.51 2.90
C PHE A 74 9.03 6.28 1.45
N PHE A 75 9.20 7.34 0.67
CA PHE A 75 9.61 7.23 -0.73
C PHE A 75 10.98 6.61 -0.88
N ASN A 76 11.90 6.89 0.04
CA ASN A 76 13.25 6.33 -0.01
C ASN A 76 13.29 4.82 0.23
N LYS A 77 12.23 4.25 0.78
CA LYS A 77 12.14 2.80 1.01
C LYS A 77 11.55 2.03 -0.17
N ILE A 78 11.05 2.72 -1.15
CA ILE A 78 10.45 2.11 -2.35
C ILE A 78 11.55 1.79 -3.43
#